data_fc1759be7a6d6c2c9ce6358257f2e034
#
_entry.id   fc1759be7a6d6c2c9ce6358257f2e034
#
_cell.length_a   1.000
_cell.length_b   1.000
_cell.length_c   1.000
_cell.angle_alpha   90.00
_cell.angle_beta   90.00
_cell.angle_gamma   90.00
#
_symmetry.space_group_name_H-M   'P 1'
#
loop_
_entity.id
_entity.type
_entity.pdbx_description
1 polymer ?
#
loop_
_entity_poly.entity_id
_entity_poly.type
_entity_poly.pdbx_seq_one_letter_code
_entity_poly.pdbx_strand_id
1 'polypeptide(L)'
;MALTKYQYMDIIHRCFRCGYCKFPQDWEDVDNCPSYARYRLESYSNGGRLWLIRAWITGEIPWSEHLAEIVYSCVACKNCEEKCPLSFSDDIINMVTAARNLMVDQGLVPPAAKKYLENVQLHGNPWGLGAKKRDQWMADLSPEPYRDQEFLYFVGSEGAYDSRARSAARALAGVLQKSGVSFGVLGNAETDDGNEAELLGEDGLVEMLAEKNIARFAEHGVKKIITLSPHAYNALKNIYPRHGGNFEVYHYTQVIVDLIRAGKLEAPKLDPIKITYHDPCFLGRWNNEYKAPRKVLQSMGGVQLVEMGRSRKSAFCCGGGSGNYYMDLLGGSEDSPARIRVRQASATGAEVLAVACPNCLSMLEDAVKVEGLASKLMVKDLSEIMYGSE
;
A
#
# COMPACT_ATOMS: atom_id res chain seq x y z
N MET A 1 15.72 -13.94 -14.11
CA MET A 1 16.34 -12.63 -14.39
C MET A 1 15.18 -11.69 -14.71
N ALA A 2 14.99 -10.59 -13.96
CA ALA A 2 13.95 -9.62 -14.28
C ALA A 2 14.22 -9.00 -15.66
N LEU A 3 13.16 -8.74 -16.43
CA LEU A 3 13.27 -8.10 -17.75
C LEU A 3 13.68 -6.62 -17.56
N THR A 4 14.40 -6.08 -18.51
CA THR A 4 14.69 -4.64 -18.57
C THR A 4 13.44 -3.87 -18.99
N LYS A 5 13.39 -2.54 -18.75
CA LYS A 5 12.29 -1.69 -19.21
C LYS A 5 12.02 -1.81 -20.72
N TYR A 6 13.05 -1.99 -21.53
CA TYR A 6 12.91 -2.18 -22.98
C TYR A 6 12.32 -3.56 -23.33
N GLN A 7 12.71 -4.63 -22.61
CA GLN A 7 12.15 -5.97 -22.79
C GLN A 7 10.67 -6.05 -22.41
N TYR A 8 10.23 -5.31 -21.38
CA TYR A 8 8.81 -5.19 -21.08
C TYR A 8 8.03 -4.53 -22.22
N MET A 9 8.62 -3.54 -22.89
CA MET A 9 7.99 -2.90 -24.05
C MET A 9 7.87 -3.86 -25.24
N ASP A 10 8.79 -4.82 -25.38
CA ASP A 10 8.73 -5.83 -26.46
C ASP A 10 7.58 -6.83 -26.29
N ILE A 11 7.07 -7.03 -25.08
CA ILE A 11 5.96 -7.97 -24.82
C ILE A 11 4.59 -7.30 -24.71
N ILE A 12 4.53 -5.98 -24.64
CA ILE A 12 3.28 -5.22 -24.43
C ILE A 12 2.24 -5.47 -25.53
N HIS A 13 2.67 -5.78 -26.76
CA HIS A 13 1.80 -6.07 -27.90
C HIS A 13 1.00 -7.37 -27.75
N ARG A 14 1.36 -8.25 -26.82
CA ARG A 14 0.67 -9.53 -26.56
C ARG A 14 -0.70 -9.35 -25.94
N CYS A 15 -1.00 -8.16 -25.41
CA CYS A 15 -2.33 -7.85 -24.88
C CYS A 15 -3.32 -7.64 -26.02
N PHE A 16 -4.28 -8.54 -26.19
CA PHE A 16 -5.36 -8.42 -27.20
C PHE A 16 -6.66 -7.84 -26.65
N ARG A 17 -6.63 -7.18 -25.48
CA ARG A 17 -7.76 -6.47 -24.87
C ARG A 17 -9.01 -7.32 -24.63
N CYS A 18 -8.84 -8.55 -24.13
CA CYS A 18 -9.95 -9.46 -23.85
C CYS A 18 -10.93 -8.95 -22.78
N GLY A 19 -10.55 -7.96 -21.95
CA GLY A 19 -11.42 -7.36 -20.96
C GLY A 19 -11.37 -7.97 -19.56
N TYR A 20 -10.76 -9.14 -19.33
CA TYR A 20 -10.70 -9.77 -18.01
C TYR A 20 -10.05 -8.90 -16.93
N CYS A 21 -9.15 -8.00 -17.29
CA CYS A 21 -8.57 -7.04 -16.34
C CYS A 21 -9.56 -5.98 -15.85
N LYS A 22 -10.67 -5.74 -16.56
CA LYS A 22 -11.72 -4.76 -16.21
C LYS A 22 -12.84 -5.38 -15.41
N PHE A 23 -13.32 -6.52 -15.83
CA PHE A 23 -14.52 -7.18 -15.32
C PHE A 23 -14.14 -8.45 -14.55
N PRO A 24 -14.79 -8.73 -13.41
CA PRO A 24 -14.70 -10.04 -12.77
C PRO A 24 -15.29 -11.12 -13.69
N GLN A 25 -14.87 -12.35 -13.51
CA GLN A 25 -15.35 -13.49 -14.34
C GLN A 25 -16.84 -13.75 -14.17
N ASP A 26 -17.41 -13.37 -13.05
CA ASP A 26 -18.75 -13.76 -12.64
C ASP A 26 -19.83 -12.71 -13.00
N TRP A 27 -19.48 -11.61 -13.66
CA TRP A 27 -20.35 -10.52 -14.12
C TRP A 27 -21.26 -9.87 -13.06
N GLU A 28 -21.23 -10.36 -11.83
CA GLU A 28 -22.09 -9.89 -10.75
C GLU A 28 -21.57 -8.61 -10.07
N ASP A 29 -20.25 -8.39 -10.08
CA ASP A 29 -19.63 -7.22 -9.49
C ASP A 29 -18.81 -6.43 -10.52
N VAL A 30 -19.21 -5.23 -10.71
CA VAL A 30 -19.09 -4.46 -11.92
C VAL A 30 -17.68 -4.07 -12.34
N ASP A 31 -16.67 -3.98 -11.43
CA ASP A 31 -15.37 -3.45 -11.85
C ASP A 31 -14.20 -4.10 -11.13
N ASN A 32 -13.20 -4.47 -11.89
CA ASN A 32 -11.97 -5.03 -11.36
C ASN A 32 -10.85 -3.99 -11.24
N CYS A 33 -10.72 -3.13 -12.24
CA CYS A 33 -9.69 -2.09 -12.30
C CYS A 33 -10.17 -0.79 -11.66
N PRO A 34 -9.47 -0.26 -10.61
CA PRO A 34 -9.86 0.98 -9.92
C PRO A 34 -9.97 2.20 -10.84
N SER A 35 -9.01 2.41 -11.75
CA SER A 35 -9.04 3.54 -12.67
C SER A 35 -10.12 3.39 -13.73
N TYR A 36 -10.42 2.17 -14.17
CA TYR A 36 -11.57 1.94 -15.05
C TYR A 36 -12.90 2.21 -14.32
N ALA A 37 -13.04 1.75 -13.10
CA ALA A 37 -14.23 2.04 -12.28
C ALA A 37 -14.48 3.53 -12.16
N ARG A 38 -13.42 4.33 -11.94
CA ARG A 38 -13.49 5.78 -11.78
C ARG A 38 -13.86 6.52 -13.05
N TYR A 39 -13.30 6.15 -14.19
CA TYR A 39 -13.42 6.92 -15.44
C TYR A 39 -14.36 6.33 -16.49
N ARG A 40 -14.68 5.04 -16.40
CA ARG A 40 -15.53 4.29 -17.35
C ARG A 40 -15.05 4.33 -18.80
N LEU A 41 -13.81 4.72 -19.05
CA LEU A 41 -13.17 4.75 -20.35
C LEU A 41 -12.17 3.61 -20.50
N GLU A 42 -12.18 2.96 -21.68
CA GLU A 42 -11.27 1.84 -21.98
C GLU A 42 -9.80 2.19 -21.76
N SER A 43 -9.39 3.42 -22.10
CA SER A 43 -8.04 3.94 -21.92
C SER A 43 -7.54 3.86 -20.47
N TYR A 44 -8.44 3.94 -19.50
CA TYR A 44 -8.11 3.83 -18.08
C TYR A 44 -8.14 2.39 -17.55
N SER A 45 -8.52 1.41 -18.38
CA SER A 45 -8.34 -0.01 -18.07
C SER A 45 -6.89 -0.43 -18.29
N ASN A 46 -6.49 -1.57 -17.72
CA ASN A 46 -5.15 -2.08 -17.99
C ASN A 46 -4.93 -2.36 -19.48
N GLY A 47 -5.86 -3.06 -20.13
CA GLY A 47 -5.73 -3.40 -21.55
C GLY A 47 -5.65 -2.16 -22.45
N GLY A 48 -6.50 -1.15 -22.21
CA GLY A 48 -6.45 0.10 -22.95
C GLY A 48 -5.16 0.88 -22.71
N ARG A 49 -4.71 0.95 -21.45
CA ARG A 49 -3.45 1.60 -21.06
C ARG A 49 -2.25 0.98 -21.76
N LEU A 50 -2.13 -0.35 -21.77
CA LEU A 50 -1.02 -1.03 -22.46
C LEU A 50 -1.00 -0.72 -23.96
N TRP A 51 -2.15 -0.61 -24.60
CA TRP A 51 -2.22 -0.24 -26.02
C TRP A 51 -1.84 1.22 -26.28
N LEU A 52 -2.21 2.13 -25.40
CA LEU A 52 -1.75 3.53 -25.51
C LEU A 52 -0.24 3.66 -25.28
N ILE A 53 0.30 2.93 -24.29
CA ILE A 53 1.76 2.88 -24.07
C ILE A 53 2.45 2.35 -25.32
N ARG A 54 1.97 1.25 -25.89
CA ARG A 54 2.50 0.70 -27.13
C ARG A 54 2.49 1.74 -28.27
N ALA A 55 1.33 2.34 -28.52
CA ALA A 55 1.19 3.33 -29.59
C ALA A 55 2.14 4.54 -29.40
N TRP A 56 2.38 4.95 -28.16
CA TRP A 56 3.34 6.00 -27.85
C TRP A 56 4.79 5.59 -28.15
N ILE A 57 5.24 4.43 -27.67
CA ILE A 57 6.63 4.00 -27.87
C ILE A 57 6.93 3.62 -29.33
N THR A 58 5.92 3.24 -30.13
CA THR A 58 6.05 2.99 -31.58
C THR A 58 5.91 4.26 -32.43
N GLY A 59 5.61 5.42 -31.80
CA GLY A 59 5.42 6.68 -32.50
C GLY A 59 4.10 6.82 -33.25
N GLU A 60 3.14 5.92 -33.03
CA GLU A 60 1.79 6.00 -33.62
C GLU A 60 0.98 7.18 -33.05
N ILE A 61 1.22 7.54 -31.78
CA ILE A 61 0.67 8.72 -31.12
C ILE A 61 1.76 9.53 -30.44
N PRO A 62 1.67 10.87 -30.42
CA PRO A 62 2.59 11.71 -29.66
C PRO A 62 2.33 11.59 -28.16
N TRP A 63 3.33 11.99 -27.35
CA TRP A 63 3.11 12.21 -25.94
C TRP A 63 2.09 13.37 -25.72
N SER A 64 1.32 13.23 -24.64
CA SER A 64 0.47 14.31 -24.14
C SER A 64 0.32 14.21 -22.62
N GLU A 65 0.00 15.29 -21.96
CA GLU A 65 -0.33 15.31 -20.51
C GLU A 65 -1.44 14.32 -20.18
N HIS A 66 -2.44 14.21 -21.06
CA HIS A 66 -3.55 13.26 -20.88
C HIS A 66 -3.08 11.79 -20.98
N LEU A 67 -2.13 11.47 -21.86
CA LEU A 67 -1.53 10.15 -21.91
C LEU A 67 -0.78 9.83 -20.61
N ALA A 68 0.00 10.78 -20.10
CA ALA A 68 0.69 10.62 -18.83
C ALA A 68 -0.32 10.43 -17.67
N GLU A 69 -1.40 11.21 -17.61
CA GLU A 69 -2.48 11.04 -16.64
C GLU A 69 -3.06 9.62 -16.68
N ILE A 70 -3.39 9.09 -17.87
CA ILE A 70 -3.88 7.72 -18.05
C ILE A 70 -2.86 6.69 -17.51
N VAL A 71 -1.58 6.84 -17.83
CA VAL A 71 -0.54 5.90 -17.39
C VAL A 71 -0.36 5.97 -15.86
N TYR A 72 -0.34 7.17 -15.28
CA TYR A 72 -0.16 7.38 -13.85
C TYR A 72 -1.42 7.11 -13.00
N SER A 73 -2.61 7.04 -13.61
CA SER A 73 -3.83 6.63 -12.92
C SER A 73 -3.85 5.15 -12.50
N CYS A 74 -2.90 4.34 -12.93
CA CYS A 74 -2.74 2.96 -12.45
C CYS A 74 -2.18 2.95 -11.04
N VAL A 75 -2.92 2.39 -10.10
CA VAL A 75 -2.53 2.28 -8.68
C VAL A 75 -1.73 1.02 -8.35
N ALA A 76 -1.20 0.34 -9.34
CA ALA A 76 -0.35 -0.84 -9.22
C ALA A 76 -0.89 -1.95 -8.28
N CYS A 77 -2.21 -2.09 -8.19
CA CYS A 77 -2.84 -3.01 -7.23
C CYS A 77 -2.78 -4.50 -7.60
N LYS A 78 -2.24 -4.87 -8.76
CA LYS A 78 -2.13 -6.23 -9.31
C LYS A 78 -3.46 -6.98 -9.54
N ASN A 79 -4.61 -6.31 -9.40
CA ASN A 79 -5.90 -6.99 -9.59
C ASN A 79 -6.11 -7.46 -11.05
N CYS A 80 -5.49 -6.76 -12.01
CA CYS A 80 -5.47 -7.18 -13.41
C CYS A 80 -4.59 -8.42 -13.63
N GLU A 81 -3.49 -8.59 -12.90
CA GLU A 81 -2.61 -9.76 -12.94
C GLU A 81 -3.37 -11.02 -12.47
N GLU A 82 -4.11 -10.93 -11.36
CA GLU A 82 -4.91 -12.03 -10.82
C GLU A 82 -6.04 -12.52 -11.77
N LYS A 83 -6.45 -11.68 -12.73
CA LYS A 83 -7.56 -11.99 -13.65
C LYS A 83 -7.10 -12.25 -15.07
N CYS A 84 -5.88 -11.91 -15.44
CA CYS A 84 -5.38 -12.07 -16.78
C CYS A 84 -5.07 -13.55 -17.08
N PRO A 85 -5.68 -14.14 -18.13
CA PRO A 85 -5.42 -15.54 -18.48
C PRO A 85 -4.16 -15.72 -19.33
N LEU A 86 -3.42 -14.65 -19.62
CA LEU A 86 -2.30 -14.67 -20.56
C LEU A 86 -0.99 -14.93 -19.85
N SER A 87 -0.01 -15.49 -20.56
CA SER A 87 1.29 -15.90 -20.00
C SER A 87 2.17 -14.76 -19.46
N PHE A 88 1.82 -13.51 -19.76
CA PHE A 88 2.50 -12.33 -19.25
C PHE A 88 1.76 -11.66 -18.07
N SER A 89 0.77 -12.33 -17.47
CA SER A 89 -0.05 -11.77 -16.40
C SER A 89 0.79 -11.15 -15.29
N ASP A 90 1.84 -11.82 -14.85
CA ASP A 90 2.70 -11.41 -13.74
C ASP A 90 3.58 -10.19 -14.06
N ASP A 91 3.66 -9.80 -15.34
CA ASP A 91 4.48 -8.67 -15.82
C ASP A 91 3.65 -7.40 -16.10
N ILE A 92 2.35 -7.44 -15.89
CA ILE A 92 1.48 -6.31 -16.27
C ILE A 92 1.88 -5.01 -15.56
N ILE A 93 2.09 -5.05 -14.26
CA ILE A 93 2.49 -3.85 -13.52
C ILE A 93 3.91 -3.44 -13.88
N ASN A 94 4.80 -4.40 -14.11
CA ASN A 94 6.16 -4.12 -14.57
C ASN A 94 6.16 -3.39 -15.92
N MET A 95 5.26 -3.74 -16.86
CA MET A 95 5.12 -2.98 -18.13
C MET A 95 4.67 -1.54 -17.90
N VAL A 96 3.72 -1.30 -16.98
CA VAL A 96 3.28 0.05 -16.66
C VAL A 96 4.39 0.85 -15.99
N THR A 97 5.11 0.24 -15.04
CA THR A 97 6.27 0.87 -14.38
C THR A 97 7.37 1.18 -15.39
N ALA A 98 7.70 0.25 -16.29
CA ALA A 98 8.69 0.47 -17.35
C ALA A 98 8.32 1.64 -18.27
N ALA A 99 7.02 1.81 -18.59
CA ALA A 99 6.57 2.96 -19.36
C ALA A 99 6.76 4.27 -18.57
N ARG A 100 6.52 4.26 -17.27
CA ARG A 100 6.77 5.41 -16.38
C ARG A 100 8.25 5.74 -16.28
N ASN A 101 9.15 4.73 -16.20
CA ASN A 101 10.60 4.95 -16.27
C ASN A 101 10.97 5.70 -17.58
N LEU A 102 10.42 5.26 -18.73
CA LEU A 102 10.67 5.96 -20.00
C LEU A 102 10.12 7.40 -20.00
N MET A 103 9.00 7.65 -19.32
CA MET A 103 8.46 9.00 -19.15
C MET A 103 9.34 9.85 -18.24
N VAL A 104 9.84 9.30 -17.13
CA VAL A 104 10.78 9.97 -16.23
C VAL A 104 12.06 10.35 -16.96
N ASP A 105 12.68 9.41 -17.70
CA ASP A 105 13.90 9.65 -18.49
C ASP A 105 13.73 10.82 -19.48
N GLN A 106 12.51 11.07 -19.95
CA GLN A 106 12.20 12.13 -20.93
C GLN A 106 11.63 13.40 -20.27
N GLY A 107 11.51 13.44 -18.94
CA GLY A 107 10.91 14.57 -18.22
C GLY A 107 9.39 14.72 -18.38
N LEU A 108 8.71 13.65 -18.78
CA LEU A 108 7.27 13.63 -19.12
C LEU A 108 6.39 13.20 -17.93
N VAL A 109 6.75 13.58 -16.73
CA VAL A 109 6.07 13.20 -15.48
C VAL A 109 4.94 14.18 -15.15
N PRO A 110 3.74 13.70 -14.77
CA PRO A 110 2.67 14.59 -14.32
C PRO A 110 3.09 15.46 -13.13
N PRO A 111 2.61 16.74 -13.03
CA PRO A 111 3.02 17.67 -11.98
C PRO A 111 2.86 17.13 -10.56
N ALA A 112 1.78 16.39 -10.28
CA ALA A 112 1.54 15.81 -8.96
C ALA A 112 2.55 14.72 -8.60
N ALA A 113 2.91 13.85 -9.56
CA ALA A 113 3.94 12.83 -9.38
C ALA A 113 5.33 13.45 -9.22
N LYS A 114 5.64 14.46 -10.03
CA LYS A 114 6.89 15.22 -9.92
C LYS A 114 7.04 15.83 -8.54
N LYS A 115 6.00 16.49 -8.01
CA LYS A 115 6.02 17.08 -6.67
C LYS A 115 6.24 16.03 -5.59
N TYR A 116 5.60 14.85 -5.70
CA TYR A 116 5.85 13.73 -4.78
C TYR A 116 7.33 13.34 -4.78
N LEU A 117 7.89 13.06 -5.97
CA LEU A 117 9.28 12.63 -6.13
C LEU A 117 10.27 13.67 -5.60
N GLU A 118 10.07 14.95 -5.92
CA GLU A 118 10.87 16.06 -5.41
C GLU A 118 10.84 16.15 -3.87
N ASN A 119 9.66 16.03 -3.27
CA ASN A 119 9.53 16.05 -1.81
C ASN A 119 10.28 14.88 -1.17
N VAL A 120 10.14 13.67 -1.70
CA VAL A 120 10.85 12.49 -1.19
C VAL A 120 12.35 12.64 -1.34
N GLN A 121 12.83 13.12 -2.50
CA GLN A 121 14.25 13.35 -2.75
C GLN A 121 14.86 14.37 -1.80
N LEU A 122 14.20 15.51 -1.61
CA LEU A 122 14.75 16.64 -0.83
C LEU A 122 14.53 16.48 0.68
N HIS A 123 13.43 15.87 1.10
CA HIS A 123 13.01 15.84 2.50
C HIS A 123 12.90 14.42 3.09
N GLY A 124 13.05 13.36 2.29
CA GLY A 124 12.90 11.97 2.71
C GLY A 124 11.45 11.60 3.10
N ASN A 125 10.47 12.39 2.65
CA ASN A 125 9.05 12.11 2.86
C ASN A 125 8.15 12.83 1.84
N PRO A 126 6.96 12.28 1.52
CA PRO A 126 6.06 12.83 0.51
C PRO A 126 5.47 14.21 0.82
N TRP A 127 5.41 14.58 2.10
CA TRP A 127 4.83 15.87 2.54
C TRP A 127 5.77 17.05 2.42
N GLY A 128 7.07 16.83 2.12
CA GLY A 128 8.08 17.88 2.10
C GLY A 128 8.34 18.50 3.48
N LEU A 129 8.08 17.74 4.55
CA LEU A 129 8.22 18.21 5.92
C LEU A 129 9.63 17.92 6.45
N GLY A 130 10.09 18.79 7.36
CA GLY A 130 11.42 18.61 7.98
C GLY A 130 11.49 17.35 8.86
N ALA A 131 12.67 16.72 8.91
CA ALA A 131 12.91 15.46 9.63
C ALA A 131 12.52 15.54 11.12
N LYS A 132 12.70 16.69 11.80
CA LYS A 132 12.28 16.88 13.19
C LYS A 132 10.78 16.64 13.44
N LYS A 133 9.93 16.79 12.41
CA LYS A 133 8.49 16.52 12.52
C LYS A 133 8.17 15.02 12.50
N ARG A 134 9.11 14.19 12.02
CA ARG A 134 8.94 12.74 12.00
C ARG A 134 8.74 12.17 13.39
N ASP A 135 9.40 12.72 14.40
CA ASP A 135 9.32 12.22 15.78
C ASP A 135 8.00 12.57 16.51
N GLN A 136 7.17 13.43 15.93
CA GLN A 136 5.91 13.85 16.55
C GLN A 136 4.89 12.73 16.77
N TRP A 137 5.00 11.60 16.03
CA TRP A 137 4.13 10.45 16.26
C TRP A 137 4.40 9.76 17.60
N MET A 138 5.63 9.86 18.11
CA MET A 138 6.04 9.21 19.36
C MET A 138 5.40 9.86 20.59
N ALA A 139 5.26 11.19 20.59
CA ALA A 139 4.71 11.98 21.69
C ALA A 139 5.16 11.47 23.08
N ASP A 140 4.23 11.01 23.88
CA ASP A 140 4.41 10.49 25.25
C ASP A 140 4.81 8.99 25.30
N LEU A 141 4.76 8.27 24.19
CA LEU A 141 5.15 6.83 24.14
C LEU A 141 6.66 6.61 24.32
N SER A 142 7.48 7.58 23.92
CA SER A 142 8.95 7.57 24.02
C SER A 142 9.60 6.21 23.71
N PRO A 143 9.35 5.61 22.53
CA PRO A 143 10.00 4.36 22.17
C PRO A 143 11.53 4.57 22.15
N GLU A 144 12.27 3.54 22.57
CA GLU A 144 13.73 3.60 22.61
C GLU A 144 14.33 3.81 21.22
N PRO A 145 15.38 4.65 21.07
CA PRO A 145 16.18 4.65 19.84
C PRO A 145 16.76 3.26 19.58
N TYR A 146 16.77 2.82 18.32
CA TYR A 146 17.32 1.54 17.98
C TYR A 146 18.84 1.49 18.21
N ARG A 147 19.31 0.48 18.91
CA ARG A 147 20.74 0.21 19.20
C ARG A 147 21.09 -1.25 18.97
N ASP A 148 20.51 -2.15 19.77
CA ASP A 148 20.73 -3.59 19.79
C ASP A 148 19.45 -4.40 20.04
N GLN A 149 18.28 -3.74 19.97
CA GLN A 149 17.00 -4.41 20.13
C GLN A 149 16.81 -5.49 19.05
N GLU A 150 15.97 -6.49 19.34
CA GLU A 150 15.69 -7.56 18.39
C GLU A 150 15.09 -7.04 17.07
N PHE A 151 14.22 -6.04 17.15
CA PHE A 151 13.53 -5.49 15.99
C PHE A 151 13.75 -3.99 15.85
N LEU A 152 14.00 -3.55 14.62
CA LEU A 152 13.72 -2.19 14.21
C LEU A 152 12.21 -2.06 13.90
N TYR A 153 11.49 -1.16 14.58
CA TYR A 153 10.17 -0.74 14.13
C TYR A 153 10.31 0.37 13.10
N PHE A 154 10.15 0.02 11.84
CA PHE A 154 10.12 0.95 10.72
C PHE A 154 8.69 1.51 10.58
N VAL A 155 8.52 2.76 10.97
CA VAL A 155 7.20 3.42 11.08
C VAL A 155 6.66 3.83 9.71
N GLY A 156 7.55 4.21 8.81
CA GLY A 156 7.21 4.72 7.48
C GLY A 156 6.78 6.18 7.47
N SER A 157 6.67 6.74 6.29
CA SER A 157 6.31 8.15 6.12
C SER A 157 4.88 8.43 6.58
N GLU A 158 3.92 7.56 6.29
CA GLU A 158 2.52 7.71 6.67
C GLU A 158 2.35 7.68 8.21
N GLY A 159 2.92 6.68 8.88
CA GLY A 159 2.86 6.55 10.33
C GLY A 159 3.48 7.73 11.06
N ALA A 160 4.47 8.40 10.45
CA ALA A 160 5.16 9.53 11.03
C ALA A 160 4.47 10.87 10.76
N TYR A 161 3.93 11.11 9.56
CA TYR A 161 3.48 12.44 9.13
C TYR A 161 1.97 12.56 8.94
N ASP A 162 1.27 11.47 8.59
CA ASP A 162 -0.19 11.51 8.45
C ASP A 162 -0.88 11.48 9.81
N SER A 163 -1.79 12.43 10.05
CA SER A 163 -2.45 12.59 11.36
C SER A 163 -3.31 11.39 11.74
N ARG A 164 -3.94 10.74 10.77
CA ARG A 164 -4.77 9.55 11.03
C ARG A 164 -3.92 8.29 11.21
N ALA A 165 -2.92 8.10 10.38
CA ALA A 165 -2.04 6.94 10.45
C ALA A 165 -1.15 6.94 11.72
N ARG A 166 -0.85 8.11 12.29
CA ARG A 166 -0.15 8.22 13.59
C ARG A 166 -0.85 7.44 14.70
N SER A 167 -2.17 7.42 14.73
CA SER A 167 -2.92 6.66 15.73
C SER A 167 -2.62 5.17 15.63
N ALA A 168 -2.57 4.62 14.41
CA ALA A 168 -2.19 3.22 14.18
C ALA A 168 -0.72 2.95 14.55
N ALA A 169 0.19 3.87 14.21
CA ALA A 169 1.61 3.76 14.55
C ALA A 169 1.82 3.72 16.07
N ARG A 170 1.13 4.59 16.81
CA ARG A 170 1.15 4.65 18.27
C ARG A 170 0.55 3.40 18.90
N ALA A 171 -0.60 2.96 18.38
CA ALA A 171 -1.26 1.75 18.86
C ALA A 171 -0.35 0.52 18.68
N LEU A 172 0.32 0.39 17.53
CA LEU A 172 1.27 -0.69 17.32
C LEU A 172 2.43 -0.64 18.30
N ALA A 173 3.05 0.54 18.50
CA ALA A 173 4.13 0.69 19.48
C ALA A 173 3.66 0.27 20.88
N GLY A 174 2.46 0.67 21.29
CA GLY A 174 1.87 0.27 22.57
C GLY A 174 1.63 -1.24 22.68
N VAL A 175 1.16 -1.90 21.61
CA VAL A 175 1.01 -3.37 21.56
C VAL A 175 2.35 -4.05 21.74
N LEU A 176 3.40 -3.60 21.03
CA LEU A 176 4.75 -4.17 21.11
C LEU A 176 5.34 -3.99 22.53
N GLN A 177 5.18 -2.80 23.13
CA GLN A 177 5.64 -2.53 24.51
C GLN A 177 4.91 -3.42 25.53
N LYS A 178 3.58 -3.48 25.48
CA LYS A 178 2.77 -4.34 26.38
C LYS A 178 3.13 -5.83 26.27
N SER A 179 3.58 -6.26 25.08
CA SER A 179 3.97 -7.66 24.81
C SER A 179 5.43 -7.96 25.18
N GLY A 180 6.18 -6.98 25.68
CA GLY A 180 7.61 -7.15 26.01
C GLY A 180 8.51 -7.41 24.81
N VAL A 181 8.12 -6.97 23.60
CA VAL A 181 8.94 -7.07 22.40
C VAL A 181 10.10 -6.08 22.50
N SER A 182 11.32 -6.59 22.30
CA SER A 182 12.53 -5.75 22.23
C SER A 182 12.56 -5.07 20.86
N PHE A 183 12.18 -3.80 20.81
CA PHE A 183 12.22 -2.99 19.58
C PHE A 183 12.73 -1.57 19.84
N GLY A 184 13.29 -0.98 18.80
CA GLY A 184 13.69 0.41 18.78
C GLY A 184 13.27 1.08 17.47
N VAL A 185 13.40 2.40 17.40
CA VAL A 185 13.05 3.24 16.23
C VAL A 185 14.25 4.07 15.78
N LEU A 186 14.29 4.42 14.49
CA LEU A 186 15.32 5.35 13.98
C LEU A 186 14.93 6.83 14.16
N GLY A 187 13.67 7.12 14.49
CA GLY A 187 13.19 8.47 14.65
C GLY A 187 13.44 9.32 13.40
N ASN A 188 13.99 10.51 13.59
CA ASN A 188 14.27 11.47 12.52
C ASN A 188 15.36 11.01 11.52
N ALA A 189 16.06 9.92 11.81
CA ALA A 189 17.03 9.31 10.89
C ALA A 189 16.39 8.38 9.88
N GLU A 190 15.12 7.96 10.08
CA GLU A 190 14.36 7.18 9.13
C GLU A 190 13.99 8.03 7.90
N THR A 191 14.03 7.46 6.70
CA THR A 191 13.58 8.12 5.48
C THR A 191 12.51 7.28 4.77
N ASP A 192 11.98 7.78 3.65
CA ASP A 192 10.99 7.05 2.85
C ASP A 192 11.52 5.68 2.41
N ASP A 193 10.62 4.71 2.25
CA ASP A 193 10.98 3.35 1.86
C ASP A 193 11.23 3.16 0.37
N GLY A 194 10.77 4.10 -0.47
CA GLY A 194 10.95 4.08 -1.92
C GLY A 194 9.95 3.24 -2.70
N ASN A 195 8.98 2.58 -2.06
CA ASN A 195 7.99 1.74 -2.76
C ASN A 195 7.22 2.51 -3.84
N GLU A 196 6.76 3.72 -3.50
CA GLU A 196 5.99 4.52 -4.44
C GLU A 196 6.89 5.13 -5.53
N ALA A 197 8.15 5.49 -5.21
CA ALA A 197 9.13 5.96 -6.19
C ALA A 197 9.41 4.89 -7.26
N GLU A 198 9.58 3.62 -6.87
CA GLU A 198 9.68 2.47 -7.79
C GLU A 198 8.49 2.43 -8.74
N LEU A 199 7.29 2.50 -8.22
CA LEU A 199 6.06 2.38 -8.99
C LEU A 199 5.75 3.61 -9.84
N LEU A 200 6.29 4.77 -9.47
CA LEU A 200 6.22 5.99 -10.26
C LEU A 200 7.28 6.07 -11.35
N GLY A 201 8.21 5.10 -11.37
CA GLY A 201 9.20 4.96 -12.42
C GLY A 201 10.49 5.75 -12.20
N GLU A 202 10.81 6.13 -10.96
CA GLU A 202 12.02 6.89 -10.63
C GLU A 202 13.08 5.98 -10.00
N ASP A 203 13.78 5.22 -10.87
CA ASP A 203 14.77 4.22 -10.45
C ASP A 203 15.95 4.84 -9.66
N GLY A 204 16.42 6.03 -10.05
CA GLY A 204 17.53 6.70 -9.37
C GLY A 204 17.19 7.12 -7.95
N LEU A 205 15.95 7.55 -7.72
CA LEU A 205 15.49 7.87 -6.38
C LEU A 205 15.34 6.61 -5.52
N VAL A 206 14.87 5.50 -6.10
CA VAL A 206 14.77 4.21 -5.40
C VAL A 206 16.15 3.74 -4.95
N GLU A 207 17.14 3.74 -5.85
CA GLU A 207 18.52 3.36 -5.54
C GLU A 207 19.07 4.21 -4.38
N MET A 208 18.96 5.53 -4.49
CA MET A 208 19.41 6.47 -3.44
C MET A 208 18.75 6.20 -2.07
N LEU A 209 17.43 5.95 -2.05
CA LEU A 209 16.70 5.68 -0.80
C LEU A 209 17.08 4.32 -0.21
N ALA A 210 17.19 3.29 -1.06
CA ALA A 210 17.58 1.95 -0.64
C ALA A 210 18.99 1.96 -0.07
N GLU A 211 19.98 2.53 -0.78
CA GLU A 211 21.36 2.64 -0.30
C GLU A 211 21.45 3.39 1.02
N LYS A 212 20.74 4.52 1.14
CA LYS A 212 20.72 5.33 2.37
C LYS A 212 20.16 4.57 3.56
N ASN A 213 19.02 3.88 3.38
CA ASN A 213 18.41 3.08 4.45
C ASN A 213 19.26 1.84 4.77
N ILE A 214 19.80 1.14 3.76
CA ILE A 214 20.68 -0.02 3.96
C ILE A 214 21.94 0.38 4.75
N ALA A 215 22.60 1.49 4.38
CA ALA A 215 23.75 2.00 5.11
C ALA A 215 23.40 2.32 6.58
N ARG A 216 22.24 2.96 6.80
CA ARG A 216 21.76 3.28 8.15
C ARG A 216 21.44 2.01 8.96
N PHE A 217 20.81 1.03 8.35
CA PHE A 217 20.54 -0.25 9.02
C PHE A 217 21.81 -1.01 9.34
N ALA A 218 22.81 -1.00 8.45
CA ALA A 218 24.10 -1.61 8.67
C ALA A 218 24.88 -0.92 9.81
N GLU A 219 24.87 0.41 9.87
CA GLU A 219 25.48 1.22 10.94
C GLU A 219 24.94 0.81 12.32
N HIS A 220 23.67 0.48 12.42
CA HIS A 220 23.01 0.05 13.65
C HIS A 220 22.92 -1.45 13.84
N GLY A 221 23.44 -2.27 12.91
CA GLY A 221 23.40 -3.74 13.00
C GLY A 221 22.00 -4.34 12.89
N VAL A 222 21.06 -3.65 12.21
CA VAL A 222 19.67 -4.10 12.02
C VAL A 222 19.65 -5.44 11.26
N LYS A 223 18.89 -6.41 11.78
CA LYS A 223 18.65 -7.71 11.14
C LYS A 223 17.17 -7.98 10.89
N LYS A 224 16.33 -7.61 11.86
CA LYS A 224 14.88 -7.85 11.81
C LYS A 224 14.13 -6.53 11.84
N ILE A 225 13.12 -6.41 10.98
CA ILE A 225 12.34 -5.18 10.82
C ILE A 225 10.85 -5.51 10.93
N ILE A 226 10.13 -4.75 11.78
CA ILE A 226 8.66 -4.74 11.82
C ILE A 226 8.21 -3.50 11.07
N THR A 227 7.24 -3.65 10.16
CA THR A 227 6.64 -2.52 9.43
C THR A 227 5.16 -2.35 9.76
N LEU A 228 4.72 -1.09 9.89
CA LEU A 228 3.30 -0.73 9.94
C LEU A 228 2.66 -0.84 8.55
N SER A 229 3.37 -0.35 7.53
CA SER A 229 2.88 -0.23 6.16
C SER A 229 3.22 -1.46 5.32
N PRO A 230 2.25 -2.07 4.60
CA PRO A 230 2.55 -3.10 3.62
C PRO A 230 3.31 -2.56 2.39
N HIS A 231 3.35 -1.25 2.16
CA HIS A 231 4.19 -0.61 1.15
C HIS A 231 5.66 -0.70 1.57
N ALA A 232 6.00 -0.28 2.80
CA ALA A 232 7.33 -0.45 3.36
C ALA A 232 7.73 -1.94 3.46
N TYR A 233 6.78 -2.83 3.84
CA TYR A 233 7.00 -4.27 3.82
C TYR A 233 7.42 -4.76 2.43
N ASN A 234 6.75 -4.30 1.38
CA ASN A 234 7.07 -4.63 -0.01
C ASN A 234 8.46 -4.10 -0.41
N ALA A 235 8.77 -2.84 -0.10
CA ALA A 235 10.06 -2.24 -0.43
C ALA A 235 11.21 -2.97 0.24
N LEU A 236 11.18 -3.11 1.56
CA LEU A 236 12.24 -3.72 2.34
C LEU A 236 12.46 -5.19 2.00
N LYS A 237 11.40 -5.92 1.66
CA LYS A 237 11.44 -7.34 1.34
C LYS A 237 11.81 -7.66 -0.11
N ASN A 238 11.31 -6.87 -1.07
CA ASN A 238 11.37 -7.22 -2.50
C ASN A 238 12.23 -6.25 -3.32
N ILE A 239 12.38 -4.98 -2.89
CA ILE A 239 13.19 -3.97 -3.59
C ILE A 239 14.61 -3.94 -3.05
N TYR A 240 14.79 -3.81 -1.73
CA TYR A 240 16.10 -3.67 -1.08
C TYR A 240 17.08 -4.80 -1.37
N PRO A 241 16.66 -6.09 -1.51
CA PRO A 241 17.60 -7.15 -1.89
C PRO A 241 18.31 -6.91 -3.23
N ARG A 242 17.70 -6.17 -4.16
CA ARG A 242 18.32 -5.78 -5.44
C ARG A 242 19.48 -4.78 -5.26
N HIS A 243 19.49 -4.08 -4.12
CA HIS A 243 20.51 -3.10 -3.73
C HIS A 243 21.41 -3.61 -2.60
N GLY A 244 21.42 -4.93 -2.34
CA GLY A 244 22.29 -5.57 -1.34
C GLY A 244 21.73 -5.57 0.09
N GLY A 245 20.52 -5.08 0.33
CA GLY A 245 19.87 -5.06 1.64
C GLY A 245 19.06 -6.32 1.91
N ASN A 246 19.59 -7.25 2.69
CA ASN A 246 18.90 -8.49 3.06
C ASN A 246 18.56 -8.49 4.55
N PHE A 247 17.27 -8.32 4.85
CA PHE A 247 16.73 -8.24 6.20
C PHE A 247 15.59 -9.25 6.39
N GLU A 248 15.37 -9.69 7.62
CA GLU A 248 14.15 -10.39 7.99
C GLU A 248 13.03 -9.35 8.20
N VAL A 249 12.13 -9.21 7.24
CA VAL A 249 11.08 -8.18 7.27
C VAL A 249 9.74 -8.82 7.61
N TYR A 250 9.05 -8.24 8.57
CA TYR A 250 7.74 -8.67 9.05
C TYR A 250 6.73 -7.54 8.94
N HIS A 251 5.58 -7.83 8.38
CA HIS A 251 4.41 -6.97 8.59
C HIS A 251 3.90 -7.20 10.01
N TYR A 252 3.51 -6.14 10.74
CA TYR A 252 3.16 -6.20 12.15
C TYR A 252 2.10 -7.28 12.49
N THR A 253 1.17 -7.56 11.58
CA THR A 253 0.15 -8.58 11.80
C THR A 253 0.72 -9.99 11.96
N GLN A 254 1.85 -10.28 11.32
CA GLN A 254 2.56 -11.55 11.48
C GLN A 254 3.17 -11.66 12.88
N VAL A 255 3.79 -10.57 13.34
CA VAL A 255 4.38 -10.49 14.69
C VAL A 255 3.29 -10.65 15.76
N ILE A 256 2.15 -9.96 15.62
CA ILE A 256 1.02 -10.09 16.55
C ILE A 256 0.55 -11.56 16.64
N VAL A 257 0.40 -12.24 15.50
CA VAL A 257 0.00 -13.67 15.49
C VAL A 257 1.01 -14.54 16.25
N ASP A 258 2.29 -14.29 16.07
CA ASP A 258 3.34 -15.08 16.74
C ASP A 258 3.39 -14.78 18.24
N LEU A 259 3.18 -13.53 18.65
CA LEU A 259 3.07 -13.14 20.06
C LEU A 259 1.87 -13.80 20.75
N ILE A 260 0.70 -13.81 20.11
CA ILE A 260 -0.50 -14.48 20.63
C ILE A 260 -0.26 -15.98 20.78
N ARG A 261 0.31 -16.62 19.75
CA ARG A 261 0.64 -18.05 19.78
C ARG A 261 1.65 -18.40 20.86
N ALA A 262 2.60 -17.52 21.14
CA ALA A 262 3.59 -17.70 22.21
C ALA A 262 3.04 -17.35 23.61
N GLY A 263 1.78 -16.91 23.74
CA GLY A 263 1.20 -16.48 25.00
C GLY A 263 1.79 -15.17 25.57
N LYS A 264 2.49 -14.41 24.74
CA LYS A 264 3.11 -13.12 25.10
C LYS A 264 2.17 -11.92 24.92
N LEU A 265 1.11 -12.10 24.16
CA LEU A 265 0.08 -11.10 23.92
C LEU A 265 -1.29 -11.77 24.07
N GLU A 266 -2.11 -11.23 24.97
CA GLU A 266 -3.50 -11.61 25.09
C GLU A 266 -4.34 -10.72 24.16
N ALA A 267 -5.15 -11.35 23.30
CA ALA A 267 -6.04 -10.61 22.42
C ALA A 267 -7.22 -10.03 23.23
N PRO A 268 -7.65 -8.80 22.92
CA PRO A 268 -8.73 -8.16 23.66
C PRO A 268 -10.06 -8.93 23.50
N LYS A 269 -10.88 -8.86 24.54
CA LYS A 269 -12.27 -9.32 24.51
C LYS A 269 -13.16 -8.10 24.31
N LEU A 270 -13.84 -8.05 23.18
CA LEU A 270 -14.76 -6.98 22.82
C LEU A 270 -16.20 -7.40 23.14
N ASP A 271 -17.10 -6.44 23.25
CA ASP A 271 -18.53 -6.71 23.15
C ASP A 271 -18.85 -7.33 21.79
N PRO A 272 -19.91 -8.13 21.66
CA PRO A 272 -20.27 -8.75 20.40
C PRO A 272 -20.35 -7.71 19.26
N ILE A 273 -19.45 -7.82 18.26
CA ILE A 273 -19.32 -6.85 17.19
C ILE A 273 -19.04 -7.54 15.86
N LYS A 274 -19.67 -7.05 14.78
CA LYS A 274 -19.39 -7.49 13.42
C LYS A 274 -18.29 -6.64 12.81
N ILE A 275 -17.22 -7.31 12.38
CA ILE A 275 -16.07 -6.69 11.71
C ILE A 275 -15.92 -7.26 10.32
N THR A 276 -15.74 -6.41 9.31
CA THR A 276 -15.29 -6.82 8.00
C THR A 276 -13.84 -6.37 7.78
N TYR A 277 -13.11 -7.05 6.87
CA TYR A 277 -11.70 -6.76 6.64
C TYR A 277 -11.44 -6.35 5.20
N HIS A 278 -10.73 -5.25 4.99
CA HIS A 278 -10.20 -4.85 3.71
C HIS A 278 -8.80 -5.44 3.51
N ASP A 279 -8.62 -6.24 2.47
CA ASP A 279 -7.31 -6.79 2.09
C ASP A 279 -6.46 -5.73 1.37
N PRO A 280 -5.39 -5.19 1.98
CA PRO A 280 -4.49 -4.26 1.31
C PRO A 280 -3.75 -4.95 0.17
N CYS A 281 -3.69 -4.31 -0.99
CA CYS A 281 -3.10 -4.94 -2.18
C CYS A 281 -1.61 -5.28 -1.99
N PHE A 282 -0.84 -4.43 -1.32
CA PHE A 282 0.59 -4.68 -1.08
C PHE A 282 0.84 -5.78 -0.05
N LEU A 283 -0.08 -6.01 0.90
CA LEU A 283 0.03 -7.15 1.80
C LEU A 283 -0.42 -8.44 1.11
N GLY A 284 -1.58 -8.38 0.46
CA GLY A 284 -2.20 -9.55 -0.19
C GLY A 284 -1.56 -9.90 -1.54
N ARG A 285 -1.92 -9.20 -2.62
CA ARG A 285 -1.51 -9.57 -3.99
C ARG A 285 -0.02 -9.45 -4.25
N TRP A 286 0.67 -8.47 -3.65
CA TRP A 286 2.11 -8.34 -3.80
C TRP A 286 2.91 -9.31 -2.94
N ASN A 287 2.43 -9.66 -1.75
CA ASN A 287 3.19 -10.43 -0.76
C ASN A 287 2.49 -11.71 -0.28
N ASN A 288 1.34 -12.05 -0.84
CA ASN A 288 0.55 -13.27 -0.56
C ASN A 288 0.21 -13.47 0.94
N GLU A 289 0.11 -12.38 1.71
CA GLU A 289 -0.25 -12.44 3.13
C GLU A 289 -1.74 -12.08 3.32
N TYR A 290 -2.55 -13.10 3.50
CA TYR A 290 -3.99 -13.02 3.73
C TYR A 290 -4.41 -13.60 5.08
N LYS A 291 -3.51 -14.39 5.70
CA LYS A 291 -3.83 -15.21 6.87
C LYS A 291 -3.60 -14.47 8.18
N ALA A 292 -2.48 -13.77 8.31
CA ALA A 292 -2.12 -13.11 9.56
C ALA A 292 -3.17 -12.09 10.02
N PRO A 293 -3.69 -11.17 9.19
CA PRO A 293 -4.73 -10.24 9.61
C PRO A 293 -6.00 -10.92 10.11
N ARG A 294 -6.43 -11.99 9.44
CA ARG A 294 -7.62 -12.76 9.85
C ARG A 294 -7.41 -13.50 11.15
N LYS A 295 -6.22 -14.06 11.37
CA LYS A 295 -5.87 -14.72 12.64
C LYS A 295 -5.89 -13.72 13.79
N VAL A 296 -5.42 -12.48 13.57
CA VAL A 296 -5.51 -11.41 14.56
C VAL A 296 -6.98 -11.16 14.94
N LEU A 297 -7.86 -10.95 13.95
CA LEU A 297 -9.29 -10.74 14.20
C LEU A 297 -9.96 -11.93 14.88
N GLN A 298 -9.65 -13.15 14.43
CA GLN A 298 -10.23 -14.38 15.00
C GLN A 298 -9.75 -14.70 16.42
N SER A 299 -8.63 -14.13 16.86
CA SER A 299 -8.14 -14.29 18.23
C SER A 299 -8.88 -13.42 19.25
N MET A 300 -9.57 -12.37 18.79
CA MET A 300 -10.29 -11.44 19.67
C MET A 300 -11.65 -12.03 20.09
N GLY A 301 -11.92 -12.06 21.38
CA GLY A 301 -13.23 -12.49 21.88
C GLY A 301 -14.33 -11.49 21.47
N GLY A 302 -15.51 -11.99 21.13
CA GLY A 302 -16.67 -11.18 20.73
C GLY A 302 -16.69 -10.74 19.26
N VAL A 303 -15.61 -10.91 18.51
CA VAL A 303 -15.54 -10.53 17.09
C VAL A 303 -16.22 -11.58 16.20
N GLN A 304 -17.19 -11.12 15.42
CA GLN A 304 -17.74 -11.86 14.27
C GLN A 304 -17.14 -11.30 13.00
N LEU A 305 -16.17 -12.02 12.39
CA LEU A 305 -15.61 -11.65 11.10
C LEU A 305 -16.59 -11.98 9.97
N VAL A 306 -17.01 -10.96 9.22
CA VAL A 306 -17.89 -11.09 8.05
C VAL A 306 -17.08 -10.65 6.81
N GLU A 307 -16.87 -11.56 5.87
CA GLU A 307 -16.12 -11.23 4.65
C GLU A 307 -16.99 -10.44 3.68
N MET A 308 -16.40 -9.47 2.99
CA MET A 308 -17.02 -8.85 1.82
C MET A 308 -17.08 -9.85 0.67
N GLY A 309 -18.06 -9.73 -0.22
CA GLY A 309 -18.19 -10.60 -1.40
C GLY A 309 -16.90 -10.65 -2.23
N ARG A 310 -16.18 -9.52 -2.30
CA ARG A 310 -14.82 -9.45 -2.86
C ARG A 310 -13.79 -9.35 -1.76
N SER A 311 -13.08 -10.43 -1.49
CA SER A 311 -12.06 -10.54 -0.44
C SER A 311 -10.80 -11.24 -0.97
N ARG A 312 -9.72 -11.20 -0.22
CA ARG A 312 -8.42 -11.80 -0.53
C ARG A 312 -7.90 -11.36 -1.91
N LYS A 313 -7.56 -12.31 -2.78
CA LYS A 313 -7.05 -12.04 -4.14
C LYS A 313 -8.00 -11.20 -4.97
N SER A 314 -9.32 -11.39 -4.81
CA SER A 314 -10.36 -10.67 -5.55
C SER A 314 -10.75 -9.34 -4.92
N ALA A 315 -10.17 -8.94 -3.78
CA ALA A 315 -10.51 -7.71 -3.10
C ALA A 315 -10.39 -6.48 -4.01
N PHE A 316 -11.41 -5.62 -4.03
CA PHE A 316 -11.33 -4.36 -4.74
C PHE A 316 -10.39 -3.40 -3.99
N CYS A 317 -9.52 -2.70 -4.73
CA CYS A 317 -8.48 -1.85 -4.14
C CYS A 317 -9.09 -0.53 -3.62
N CYS A 318 -8.52 0.02 -2.53
CA CYS A 318 -8.89 1.35 -2.01
C CYS A 318 -8.50 2.50 -2.95
N GLY A 319 -7.58 2.26 -3.89
CA GLY A 319 -7.12 3.27 -4.85
C GLY A 319 -5.88 4.05 -4.42
N GLY A 320 -5.27 3.79 -3.25
CA GLY A 320 -4.20 4.62 -2.70
C GLY A 320 -2.78 4.30 -3.19
N GLY A 321 -2.53 3.17 -3.86
CA GLY A 321 -1.18 2.76 -4.27
C GLY A 321 -0.59 3.57 -5.41
N SER A 322 0.70 3.33 -5.70
CA SER A 322 1.46 4.02 -6.74
C SER A 322 1.37 5.55 -6.64
N GLY A 323 1.56 6.06 -5.44
CA GLY A 323 1.53 7.50 -5.16
C GLY A 323 0.14 8.14 -5.22
N ASN A 324 -0.92 7.41 -5.61
CA ASN A 324 -2.26 8.03 -5.75
C ASN A 324 -2.83 8.55 -4.42
N TYR A 325 -2.44 8.00 -3.28
CA TYR A 325 -2.75 8.54 -1.96
C TYR A 325 -2.37 10.03 -1.82
N TYR A 326 -1.26 10.42 -2.46
CA TYR A 326 -0.75 11.80 -2.42
C TYR A 326 -1.20 12.63 -3.61
N MET A 327 -1.49 12.00 -4.75
CA MET A 327 -1.83 12.66 -6.01
C MET A 327 -3.33 12.84 -6.23
N ASP A 328 -4.14 12.01 -5.59
CA ASP A 328 -5.61 11.99 -5.66
C ASP A 328 -6.20 11.93 -7.09
N LEU A 329 -5.54 11.23 -8.01
CA LEU A 329 -6.00 11.11 -9.41
C LEU A 329 -7.34 10.35 -9.54
N LEU A 330 -7.70 9.52 -8.58
CA LEU A 330 -8.92 8.72 -8.61
C LEU A 330 -10.02 9.23 -7.66
N GLY A 331 -9.81 10.37 -7.01
CA GLY A 331 -10.75 10.99 -6.10
C GLY A 331 -11.87 11.80 -6.79
N GLY A 332 -12.64 12.54 -5.99
CA GLY A 332 -13.61 13.53 -6.44
C GLY A 332 -14.83 12.97 -7.19
N SER A 333 -15.20 11.69 -7.02
CA SER A 333 -16.36 11.06 -7.69
C SER A 333 -17.03 10.02 -6.80
N GLU A 334 -18.32 9.75 -7.05
CA GLU A 334 -19.04 8.62 -6.44
C GLU A 334 -18.45 7.26 -6.88
N ASP A 335 -17.79 7.19 -8.01
CA ASP A 335 -17.08 6.02 -8.51
C ASP A 335 -15.61 5.95 -8.07
N SER A 336 -15.20 6.80 -7.11
CA SER A 336 -13.86 6.68 -6.51
C SER A 336 -13.69 5.32 -5.83
N PRO A 337 -12.52 4.67 -6.00
CA PRO A 337 -12.33 3.29 -5.53
C PRO A 337 -12.57 3.10 -4.03
N ALA A 338 -12.16 4.05 -3.21
CA ALA A 338 -12.38 4.01 -1.77
C ALA A 338 -13.88 4.04 -1.43
N ARG A 339 -14.68 4.86 -2.12
CA ARG A 339 -16.13 4.97 -1.93
C ARG A 339 -16.84 3.67 -2.33
N ILE A 340 -16.48 3.08 -3.48
CA ILE A 340 -16.97 1.76 -3.91
C ILE A 340 -16.66 0.72 -2.81
N ARG A 341 -15.43 0.71 -2.29
CA ARG A 341 -15.01 -0.27 -1.28
C ARG A 341 -15.76 -0.10 0.05
N VAL A 342 -16.02 1.12 0.47
CA VAL A 342 -16.80 1.42 1.69
C VAL A 342 -18.26 0.98 1.53
N ARG A 343 -18.88 1.18 0.36
CA ARG A 343 -20.23 0.65 0.08
C ARG A 343 -20.27 -0.88 0.16
N GLN A 344 -19.25 -1.59 -0.37
CA GLN A 344 -19.15 -3.04 -0.23
C GLN A 344 -19.00 -3.47 1.23
N ALA A 345 -18.22 -2.73 2.03
CA ALA A 345 -18.08 -3.01 3.47
C ALA A 345 -19.39 -2.78 4.22
N SER A 346 -20.07 -1.67 3.98
CA SER A 346 -21.37 -1.34 4.59
C SER A 346 -22.44 -2.39 4.26
N ALA A 347 -22.43 -2.94 3.05
CA ALA A 347 -23.38 -3.98 2.62
C ALA A 347 -23.25 -5.30 3.41
N THR A 348 -22.11 -5.53 4.11
CA THR A 348 -21.96 -6.71 5.00
C THR A 348 -22.72 -6.59 6.31
N GLY A 349 -23.19 -5.39 6.65
CA GLY A 349 -23.77 -5.09 7.96
C GLY A 349 -22.74 -5.07 9.09
N ALA A 350 -21.43 -4.94 8.78
CA ALA A 350 -20.39 -4.78 9.77
C ALA A 350 -20.37 -3.35 10.33
N GLU A 351 -20.00 -3.25 11.60
CA GLU A 351 -19.87 -1.98 12.35
C GLU A 351 -18.45 -1.41 12.24
N VAL A 352 -17.47 -2.29 11.98
CA VAL A 352 -16.07 -1.91 11.79
C VAL A 352 -15.53 -2.47 10.48
N LEU A 353 -14.90 -1.61 9.70
CA LEU A 353 -14.04 -1.96 8.57
C LEU A 353 -12.59 -1.97 9.08
N ALA A 354 -12.08 -3.16 9.36
CA ALA A 354 -10.70 -3.34 9.77
C ALA A 354 -9.76 -3.26 8.57
N VAL A 355 -8.62 -2.61 8.76
CA VAL A 355 -7.53 -2.50 7.78
C VAL A 355 -6.19 -2.87 8.41
N ALA A 356 -5.17 -3.09 7.57
CA ALA A 356 -3.80 -3.31 8.00
C ALA A 356 -2.84 -2.56 7.04
N CYS A 357 -3.10 -1.28 6.84
CA CYS A 357 -2.34 -0.40 5.95
C CYS A 357 -2.71 1.06 6.25
N PRO A 358 -1.74 1.93 6.54
CA PRO A 358 -1.99 3.34 6.86
C PRO A 358 -2.66 4.10 5.70
N ASN A 359 -2.27 3.84 4.43
CA ASN A 359 -2.90 4.47 3.28
C ASN A 359 -4.36 4.04 3.14
N CYS A 360 -4.65 2.73 3.29
CA CYS A 360 -6.03 2.23 3.26
C CYS A 360 -6.87 2.81 4.40
N LEU A 361 -6.26 2.97 5.59
CA LEU A 361 -6.93 3.55 6.76
C LEU A 361 -7.46 4.96 6.46
N SER A 362 -6.59 5.85 6.02
CA SER A 362 -6.94 7.25 5.71
C SER A 362 -7.92 7.35 4.54
N MET A 363 -7.66 6.62 3.45
CA MET A 363 -8.53 6.61 2.25
C MET A 363 -9.95 6.13 2.55
N LEU A 364 -10.09 5.04 3.30
CA LEU A 364 -11.40 4.44 3.58
C LEU A 364 -12.15 5.20 4.67
N GLU A 365 -11.45 5.78 5.66
CA GLU A 365 -12.09 6.63 6.66
C GLU A 365 -12.65 7.91 6.02
N ASP A 366 -11.92 8.55 5.11
CA ASP A 366 -12.43 9.69 4.35
C ASP A 366 -13.65 9.31 3.51
N ALA A 367 -13.58 8.18 2.81
CA ALA A 367 -14.70 7.67 2.03
C ALA A 367 -15.96 7.37 2.87
N VAL A 368 -15.79 6.85 4.10
CA VAL A 368 -16.90 6.64 5.04
C VAL A 368 -17.60 7.96 5.40
N LYS A 369 -16.82 9.04 5.61
CA LYS A 369 -17.34 10.39 5.88
C LYS A 369 -18.11 10.94 4.66
N VAL A 370 -17.52 10.82 3.47
CA VAL A 370 -18.14 11.30 2.21
C VAL A 370 -19.42 10.52 1.86
N GLU A 371 -19.47 9.22 2.16
CA GLU A 371 -20.69 8.39 1.98
C GLU A 371 -21.76 8.61 3.07
N GLY A 372 -21.50 9.43 4.09
CA GLY A 372 -22.42 9.65 5.19
C GLY A 372 -22.62 8.42 6.09
N LEU A 373 -21.65 7.51 6.12
CA LEU A 373 -21.71 6.23 6.85
C LEU A 373 -21.04 6.29 8.21
N ALA A 374 -20.51 7.44 8.66
CA ALA A 374 -19.72 7.56 9.89
C ALA A 374 -20.44 7.12 11.18
N SER A 375 -21.79 7.17 11.19
CA SER A 375 -22.60 6.68 12.32
C SER A 375 -22.85 5.17 12.30
N LYS A 376 -22.46 4.45 11.23
CA LYS A 376 -22.77 3.03 11.02
C LYS A 376 -21.52 2.17 10.82
N LEU A 377 -20.45 2.73 10.30
CA LEU A 377 -19.24 2.02 9.92
C LEU A 377 -18.02 2.83 10.35
N MET A 378 -17.24 2.29 11.27
CA MET A 378 -15.94 2.85 11.68
C MET A 378 -14.81 2.18 10.90
N VAL A 379 -13.76 2.94 10.53
CA VAL A 379 -12.55 2.37 9.97
C VAL A 379 -11.47 2.34 11.05
N LYS A 380 -10.89 1.17 11.31
CA LYS A 380 -9.83 0.98 12.30
C LYS A 380 -8.70 0.12 11.75
N ASP A 381 -7.46 0.53 12.05
CA ASP A 381 -6.33 -0.37 11.84
C ASP A 381 -6.36 -1.51 12.87
N LEU A 382 -5.87 -2.69 12.49
CA LEU A 382 -5.82 -3.84 13.41
C LEU A 382 -4.99 -3.56 14.66
N SER A 383 -3.97 -2.70 14.56
CA SER A 383 -3.19 -2.29 15.73
C SER A 383 -4.03 -1.50 16.75
N GLU A 384 -4.94 -0.65 16.28
CA GLU A 384 -5.85 0.12 17.12
C GLU A 384 -6.85 -0.80 17.84
N ILE A 385 -7.38 -1.81 17.13
CA ILE A 385 -8.31 -2.78 17.72
C ILE A 385 -7.60 -3.64 18.76
N MET A 386 -6.34 -4.05 18.48
CA MET A 386 -5.52 -4.85 19.41
C MET A 386 -5.07 -4.07 20.65
N TYR A 387 -4.78 -2.78 20.49
CA TYR A 387 -4.36 -1.95 21.62
C TYR A 387 -5.49 -1.69 22.60
N GLY A 388 -6.74 -1.68 22.11
CA GLY A 388 -7.94 -1.31 22.86
C GLY A 388 -8.17 0.21 22.86
N SER A 389 -9.42 0.64 22.88
CA SER A 389 -9.74 2.04 23.18
C SER A 389 -9.51 2.26 24.68
N GLU A 390 -8.61 3.19 24.99
CA GLU A 390 -8.59 3.85 26.31
C GLU A 390 -9.89 4.60 26.56
#